data_5353ae8dfd16af57365caae74485b812
#
_entry.id   5353ae8dfd16af57365caae74485b812
#
_cell.length_a   1.000
_cell.length_b   1.000
_cell.length_c   1.000
_cell.angle_alpha   90.00
_cell.angle_beta   90.00
_cell.angle_gamma   90.00
#
_symmetry.space_group_name_H-M   'P 1'
#
loop_
_entity.id
_entity.type
_entity.pdbx_description
1 polymer ?
#
loop_
_entity_poly.entity_id
_entity_poly.type
_entity_poly.pdbx_seq_one_letter_code
_entity_poly.pdbx_strand_id
1 'polypeptide(L)'
;MKPQVVCIPGGVAPAAQRYAPLIAKAGEAADFHLKDLEVYNEATPPADFSVEHEVEAIDRLADSRGLTRFHLVGYSGGGFISLAYAGTRPERLISLAVFEAARVPGKLTTEERDFFSGLEAKLAGLKGPDFMATFVRQQVKAGVQPPPPPAGPPSPEMQKRPPGIAALIRAFSAYEFDRELFRAARFPVYYAYGDLSHPEQAVKAGILAQYFPDIHVHRFDGVHHFVPPEMIYTAEHVDALITMWHKAERSAAEPSLQ
;
A
#
# COMPACT_ATOMS: atom_id res chain seq x y z
N MET A 1 -1.43 15.03 21.30
CA MET A 1 -1.41 15.57 19.91
C MET A 1 -2.26 14.62 19.06
N LYS A 2 -2.97 15.11 18.05
CA LYS A 2 -3.68 14.20 17.11
C LYS A 2 -2.66 13.43 16.28
N PRO A 3 -2.83 12.10 16.09
CA PRO A 3 -2.03 11.33 15.14
C PRO A 3 -2.05 11.96 13.75
N GLN A 4 -0.87 12.15 13.16
CA GLN A 4 -0.70 12.65 11.80
C GLN A 4 -0.52 11.45 10.85
N VAL A 5 -1.46 11.23 9.94
CA VAL A 5 -1.54 10.01 9.13
C VAL A 5 -1.39 10.33 7.65
N VAL A 6 -0.29 9.89 7.05
CA VAL A 6 -0.08 9.97 5.60
C VAL A 6 -0.67 8.73 4.93
N CYS A 7 -1.49 8.91 3.89
CA CYS A 7 -2.21 7.83 3.21
C CYS A 7 -1.82 7.73 1.73
N ILE A 8 -1.31 6.57 1.30
CA ILE A 8 -0.84 6.29 -0.05
C ILE A 8 -1.74 5.23 -0.71
N PRO A 9 -2.45 5.53 -1.82
CA PRO A 9 -3.40 4.62 -2.45
C PRO A 9 -2.70 3.56 -3.31
N GLY A 10 -3.49 2.62 -3.83
CA GLY A 10 -3.06 1.71 -4.88
C GLY A 10 -3.07 2.33 -6.28
N GLY A 11 -2.72 1.51 -7.28
CA GLY A 11 -2.64 1.94 -8.67
C GLY A 11 -3.98 2.21 -9.36
N VAL A 12 -5.13 1.83 -8.78
CA VAL A 12 -6.43 1.89 -9.49
C VAL A 12 -7.26 3.11 -9.10
N ALA A 13 -7.29 3.49 -7.83
CA ALA A 13 -8.13 4.58 -7.33
C ALA A 13 -7.28 5.66 -6.65
N PRO A 14 -7.69 6.94 -6.70
CA PRO A 14 -7.00 8.02 -5.99
C PRO A 14 -7.19 7.89 -4.47
N ALA A 15 -6.29 8.53 -3.72
CA ALA A 15 -6.27 8.51 -2.25
C ALA A 15 -7.60 8.98 -1.64
N ALA A 16 -8.17 10.05 -2.18
CA ALA A 16 -9.43 10.61 -1.70
C ALA A 16 -10.58 9.58 -1.76
N GLN A 17 -10.63 8.77 -2.83
CA GLN A 17 -11.64 7.72 -2.97
C GLN A 17 -11.33 6.52 -2.06
N ARG A 18 -10.07 6.06 -2.02
CA ARG A 18 -9.67 4.87 -1.24
C ARG A 18 -9.83 5.06 0.26
N TYR A 19 -9.53 6.25 0.77
CA TYR A 19 -9.51 6.51 2.21
C TYR A 19 -10.72 7.30 2.75
N ALA A 20 -11.71 7.65 1.90
CA ALA A 20 -12.92 8.34 2.35
C ALA A 20 -13.63 7.65 3.53
N PRO A 21 -13.85 6.32 3.54
CA PRO A 21 -14.51 5.66 4.68
C PRO A 21 -13.63 5.63 5.94
N LEU A 22 -12.30 5.51 5.80
CA LEU A 22 -11.38 5.62 6.93
C LEU A 22 -11.49 6.99 7.59
N ILE A 23 -11.40 8.06 6.80
CA ILE A 23 -11.47 9.44 7.26
C ILE A 23 -12.82 9.72 7.92
N ALA A 24 -13.91 9.32 7.26
CA ALA A 24 -15.26 9.55 7.77
C ALA A 24 -15.50 8.86 9.12
N LYS A 25 -15.00 7.64 9.30
CA LYS A 25 -15.17 6.90 10.56
C LYS A 25 -14.21 7.33 11.66
N ALA A 26 -12.97 7.69 11.30
CA ALA A 26 -12.01 8.20 12.28
C ALA A 26 -12.38 9.59 12.79
N GLY A 27 -13.06 10.42 11.98
CA GLY A 27 -13.53 11.75 12.37
C GLY A 27 -12.38 12.61 12.92
N GLU A 28 -12.58 13.10 14.14
CA GLU A 28 -11.61 13.96 14.83
C GLU A 28 -10.44 13.22 15.51
N ALA A 29 -10.38 11.88 15.40
CA ALA A 29 -9.34 11.10 16.10
C ALA A 29 -7.95 11.22 15.49
N ALA A 30 -7.83 11.60 14.21
CA ALA A 30 -6.57 11.78 13.50
C ALA A 30 -6.66 12.89 12.45
N ASP A 31 -5.51 13.41 12.02
CA ASP A 31 -5.41 14.31 10.87
C ASP A 31 -4.81 13.53 9.68
N PHE A 32 -5.48 13.58 8.54
CA PHE A 32 -5.12 12.80 7.35
C PHE A 32 -4.49 13.65 6.26
N HIS A 33 -3.38 13.16 5.72
CA HIS A 33 -2.64 13.76 4.62
C HIS A 33 -2.65 12.79 3.43
N LEU A 34 -3.52 13.06 2.47
CA LEU A 34 -3.68 12.21 1.30
C LEU A 34 -2.62 12.52 0.24
N LYS A 35 -1.96 11.50 -0.27
CA LYS A 35 -0.99 11.62 -1.35
C LYS A 35 -1.32 10.61 -2.46
N ASP A 36 -1.61 11.09 -3.64
CA ASP A 36 -1.68 10.23 -4.83
C ASP A 36 -0.29 9.84 -5.31
N LEU A 37 -0.20 8.78 -6.11
CA LEU A 37 1.06 8.31 -6.66
C LEU A 37 1.55 9.26 -7.76
N GLU A 38 2.85 9.61 -7.72
CA GLU A 38 3.51 10.49 -8.69
C GLU A 38 3.39 10.00 -10.13
N VAL A 39 3.33 8.68 -10.31
CA VAL A 39 3.15 8.04 -11.62
C VAL A 39 1.91 8.52 -12.37
N TYR A 40 0.95 9.16 -11.70
CA TYR A 40 -0.31 9.67 -12.27
C TYR A 40 -0.38 11.19 -12.37
N ASN A 41 0.67 11.91 -11.99
CA ASN A 41 0.67 13.38 -12.08
C ASN A 41 0.50 13.87 -13.52
N GLU A 42 1.03 13.12 -14.49
CA GLU A 42 0.89 13.41 -15.92
C GLU A 42 0.07 12.33 -16.65
N ALA A 43 -0.29 12.61 -17.89
CA ALA A 43 -1.04 11.67 -18.72
C ALA A 43 -0.24 10.40 -19.06
N THR A 44 1.08 10.52 -19.12
CA THR A 44 2.02 9.42 -19.37
C THR A 44 3.03 9.38 -18.24
N PRO A 45 3.30 8.19 -17.65
CA PRO A 45 4.33 8.05 -16.63
C PRO A 45 5.69 8.56 -17.12
N PRO A 46 6.50 9.21 -16.26
CA PRO A 46 7.87 9.58 -16.60
C PRO A 46 8.69 8.36 -17.06
N ALA A 47 9.56 8.55 -18.03
CA ALA A 47 10.38 7.45 -18.57
C ALA A 47 11.36 6.88 -17.54
N ASP A 48 11.81 7.71 -16.61
CA ASP A 48 12.73 7.42 -15.51
C ASP A 48 11.99 7.17 -14.18
N PHE A 49 10.68 6.93 -14.21
CA PHE A 49 9.90 6.67 -13.00
C PHE A 49 10.48 5.52 -12.18
N SER A 50 10.70 5.76 -10.91
CA SER A 50 11.28 4.80 -9.94
C SER A 50 10.55 4.83 -8.60
N VAL A 51 10.86 3.87 -7.73
CA VAL A 51 10.33 3.80 -6.36
C VAL A 51 10.84 4.97 -5.52
N GLU A 52 12.07 5.41 -5.76
CA GLU A 52 12.70 6.54 -5.07
C GLU A 52 11.91 7.84 -5.27
N HIS A 53 11.38 8.08 -6.47
CA HIS A 53 10.50 9.25 -6.74
C HIS A 53 9.29 9.28 -5.81
N GLU A 54 8.68 8.12 -5.55
CA GLU A 54 7.54 8.02 -4.64
C GLU A 54 7.96 8.16 -3.16
N VAL A 55 9.10 7.57 -2.77
CA VAL A 55 9.66 7.70 -1.42
C VAL A 55 9.98 9.17 -1.11
N GLU A 56 10.68 9.86 -2.01
CA GLU A 56 10.97 11.28 -1.88
C GLU A 56 9.71 12.17 -1.88
N ALA A 57 8.68 11.75 -2.60
CA ALA A 57 7.42 12.50 -2.62
C ALA A 57 6.64 12.38 -1.29
N ILE A 58 6.82 11.28 -0.55
CA ILE A 58 6.33 11.18 0.83
C ILE A 58 7.07 12.16 1.72
N ASP A 59 8.41 12.24 1.61
CA ASP A 59 9.21 13.21 2.37
C ASP A 59 8.78 14.65 2.04
N ARG A 60 8.64 15.00 0.74
CA ARG A 60 8.16 16.34 0.32
C ARG A 60 6.80 16.68 0.91
N LEU A 61 5.85 15.75 0.92
CA LEU A 61 4.54 15.97 1.54
C LEU A 61 4.69 16.19 3.03
N ALA A 62 5.39 15.31 3.75
CA ALA A 62 5.56 15.38 5.19
C ALA A 62 6.23 16.70 5.59
N ASP A 63 7.29 17.10 4.90
CA ASP A 63 8.02 18.35 5.16
C ASP A 63 7.15 19.58 4.91
N SER A 64 6.36 19.59 3.83
CA SER A 64 5.40 20.68 3.54
C SER A 64 4.31 20.85 4.59
N ARG A 65 4.06 19.82 5.39
CA ARG A 65 3.10 19.79 6.49
C ARG A 65 3.77 19.96 7.86
N GLY A 66 5.10 20.11 7.91
CA GLY A 66 5.86 20.21 9.15
C GLY A 66 5.91 18.90 9.96
N LEU A 67 5.70 17.75 9.29
CA LEU A 67 5.69 16.45 9.95
C LEU A 67 7.10 15.89 10.06
N THR A 68 7.67 15.92 11.25
CA THR A 68 8.98 15.28 11.53
C THR A 68 8.84 13.77 11.56
N ARG A 69 7.77 13.27 12.20
CA ARG A 69 7.39 11.86 12.28
C ARG A 69 5.88 11.73 12.08
N PHE A 70 5.43 10.61 11.51
CA PHE A 70 4.03 10.39 11.17
C PHE A 70 3.66 8.91 11.12
N HIS A 71 2.36 8.62 11.09
CA HIS A 71 1.83 7.31 10.77
C HIS A 71 1.68 7.17 9.25
N LEU A 72 2.06 6.04 8.69
CA LEU A 72 1.95 5.79 7.26
C LEU A 72 0.94 4.68 7.01
N VAL A 73 -0.01 4.92 6.10
CA VAL A 73 -1.01 3.93 5.66
C VAL A 73 -0.89 3.71 4.17
N GLY A 74 -0.66 2.48 3.75
CA GLY A 74 -0.48 2.12 2.35
C GLY A 74 -1.43 1.02 1.87
N TYR A 75 -1.88 1.11 0.62
CA TYR A 75 -2.70 0.11 -0.02
C TYR A 75 -2.08 -0.31 -1.35
N SER A 76 -1.97 -1.64 -1.61
CA SER A 76 -1.53 -2.18 -2.91
C SER A 76 -0.18 -1.62 -3.37
N GLY A 77 -0.13 -0.88 -4.49
CA GLY A 77 1.08 -0.18 -4.95
C GLY A 77 1.62 0.79 -3.92
N GLY A 78 0.76 1.59 -3.28
CA GLY A 78 1.13 2.45 -2.17
C GLY A 78 1.61 1.65 -0.94
N GLY A 79 1.11 0.43 -0.75
CA GLY A 79 1.61 -0.49 0.26
C GLY A 79 3.06 -0.92 0.01
N PHE A 80 3.42 -1.23 -1.25
CA PHE A 80 4.81 -1.49 -1.61
C PHE A 80 5.72 -0.29 -1.32
N ILE A 81 5.28 0.91 -1.75
CA ILE A 81 6.03 2.16 -1.54
C ILE A 81 6.17 2.45 -0.04
N SER A 82 5.11 2.21 0.76
CA SER A 82 5.15 2.37 2.21
C SER A 82 6.12 1.41 2.89
N LEU A 83 6.25 0.18 2.40
CA LEU A 83 7.26 -0.77 2.87
C LEU A 83 8.68 -0.32 2.48
N ALA A 84 8.89 0.14 1.25
CA ALA A 84 10.17 0.70 0.82
C ALA A 84 10.57 1.91 1.69
N TYR A 85 9.60 2.81 1.96
CA TYR A 85 9.80 3.95 2.87
C TYR A 85 10.18 3.50 4.28
N ALA A 86 9.47 2.52 4.82
CA ALA A 86 9.72 1.99 6.17
C ALA A 86 11.14 1.42 6.35
N GLY A 87 11.71 0.84 5.31
CA GLY A 87 13.08 0.33 5.37
C GLY A 87 14.16 1.40 5.12
N THR A 88 13.84 2.47 4.37
CA THR A 88 14.82 3.51 4.00
C THR A 88 14.72 4.78 4.86
N ARG A 89 13.60 4.99 5.56
CA ARG A 89 13.31 6.16 6.41
C ARG A 89 12.63 5.74 7.73
N PRO A 90 13.12 4.68 8.43
CA PRO A 90 12.43 4.15 9.62
C PRO A 90 12.28 5.19 10.74
N GLU A 91 13.18 6.16 10.82
CA GLU A 91 13.17 7.23 11.82
C GLU A 91 12.01 8.21 11.66
N ARG A 92 11.43 8.29 10.46
CA ARG A 92 10.29 9.18 10.15
C ARG A 92 8.94 8.56 10.58
N LEU A 93 8.92 7.27 10.89
CA LEU A 93 7.66 6.58 11.18
C LEU A 93 7.39 6.44 12.67
N ILE A 94 6.11 6.65 13.03
CA ILE A 94 5.54 6.33 14.35
C ILE A 94 4.83 4.97 14.27
N SER A 95 4.19 4.65 13.15
CA SER A 95 3.64 3.34 12.84
C SER A 95 3.48 3.16 11.33
N LEU A 96 3.30 1.91 10.90
CA LEU A 96 2.99 1.55 9.53
C LEU A 96 1.74 0.66 9.48
N ALA A 97 0.77 0.99 8.64
CA ALA A 97 -0.35 0.11 8.32
C ALA A 97 -0.39 -0.15 6.81
N VAL A 98 -0.45 -1.41 6.42
CA VAL A 98 -0.48 -1.80 5.00
C VAL A 98 -1.60 -2.79 4.77
N PHE A 99 -2.43 -2.50 3.76
CA PHE A 99 -3.38 -3.47 3.23
C PHE A 99 -2.90 -3.96 1.87
N GLU A 100 -2.58 -5.27 1.81
CA GLU A 100 -2.23 -6.00 0.59
C GLU A 100 -1.20 -5.29 -0.30
N ALA A 101 0.01 -5.13 0.19
CA ALA A 101 1.09 -4.58 -0.63
C ALA A 101 1.19 -5.30 -1.98
N ALA A 102 1.43 -4.56 -3.06
CA ALA A 102 1.57 -5.13 -4.40
C ALA A 102 2.68 -6.19 -4.43
N ARG A 103 3.80 -5.95 -3.74
CA ARG A 103 4.92 -6.88 -3.50
C ARG A 103 5.54 -6.57 -2.14
N VAL A 104 6.40 -7.45 -1.64
CA VAL A 104 7.37 -7.11 -0.60
C VAL A 104 8.67 -6.66 -1.29
N PRO A 105 9.21 -5.47 -1.00
CA PRO A 105 10.48 -5.03 -1.56
C PRO A 105 11.61 -6.04 -1.31
N GLY A 106 12.55 -6.14 -2.24
CA GLY A 106 13.75 -6.97 -2.13
C GLY A 106 13.70 -8.27 -2.93
N LYS A 107 14.71 -9.12 -2.70
CA LYS A 107 14.88 -10.37 -3.44
C LYS A 107 13.69 -11.29 -3.23
N LEU A 108 13.07 -11.69 -4.33
CA LEU A 108 11.90 -12.57 -4.32
C LEU A 108 12.26 -13.99 -3.86
N THR A 109 11.40 -14.60 -3.07
CA THR A 109 11.39 -16.06 -2.84
C THR A 109 11.04 -16.79 -4.13
N THR A 110 11.19 -18.13 -4.15
CA THR A 110 10.78 -18.93 -5.31
C THR A 110 9.26 -18.78 -5.57
N GLU A 111 8.45 -18.84 -4.52
CA GLU A 111 6.99 -18.68 -4.61
C GLU A 111 6.57 -17.31 -5.14
N GLU A 112 7.22 -16.24 -4.68
CA GLU A 112 7.00 -14.89 -5.20
C GLU A 112 7.38 -14.80 -6.69
N ARG A 113 8.53 -15.37 -7.10
CA ARG A 113 8.95 -15.34 -8.51
C ARG A 113 7.96 -16.05 -9.42
N ASP A 114 7.48 -17.21 -9.03
CA ASP A 114 6.52 -18.00 -9.82
C ASP A 114 5.23 -17.23 -10.06
N PHE A 115 4.74 -16.54 -9.01
CA PHE A 115 3.57 -15.69 -9.14
C PHE A 115 3.82 -14.48 -10.05
N PHE A 116 4.86 -13.68 -9.78
CA PHE A 116 5.09 -12.43 -10.52
C PHE A 116 5.50 -12.67 -11.97
N SER A 117 6.27 -13.70 -12.27
CA SER A 117 6.56 -14.07 -13.66
C SER A 117 5.29 -14.49 -14.42
N GLY A 118 4.38 -15.21 -13.77
CA GLY A 118 3.07 -15.55 -14.30
C GLY A 118 2.19 -14.33 -14.56
N LEU A 119 2.17 -13.37 -13.66
CA LEU A 119 1.44 -12.11 -13.82
C LEU A 119 2.01 -11.28 -14.98
N GLU A 120 3.31 -11.06 -15.01
CA GLU A 120 3.98 -10.30 -16.07
C GLU A 120 3.75 -10.92 -17.45
N ALA A 121 3.85 -12.26 -17.56
CA ALA A 121 3.58 -12.98 -18.82
C ALA A 121 2.13 -12.79 -19.30
N LYS A 122 1.15 -12.80 -18.39
CA LYS A 122 -0.27 -12.59 -18.73
C LYS A 122 -0.60 -11.16 -19.13
N LEU A 123 0.15 -10.17 -18.61
CA LEU A 123 -0.03 -8.75 -18.93
C LEU A 123 0.75 -8.34 -20.19
N ALA A 124 1.73 -9.14 -20.62
CA ALA A 124 2.60 -8.81 -21.74
C ALA A 124 1.80 -8.55 -23.03
N GLY A 125 2.04 -7.38 -23.64
CA GLY A 125 1.35 -6.97 -24.88
C GLY A 125 -0.06 -6.44 -24.71
N LEU A 126 -0.70 -6.62 -23.55
CA LEU A 126 -2.03 -6.08 -23.28
C LEU A 126 -1.99 -4.57 -23.04
N LYS A 127 -3.07 -3.88 -23.42
CA LYS A 127 -3.25 -2.42 -23.23
C LYS A 127 -4.69 -2.09 -22.86
N GLY A 128 -4.90 -0.90 -22.31
CA GLY A 128 -6.23 -0.35 -22.06
C GLY A 128 -7.13 -1.29 -21.23
N PRO A 129 -8.39 -1.52 -21.67
CA PRO A 129 -9.36 -2.32 -20.92
C PRO A 129 -8.92 -3.77 -20.70
N ASP A 130 -8.29 -4.42 -21.70
CA ASP A 130 -7.84 -5.83 -21.59
C ASP A 130 -6.72 -5.99 -20.57
N PHE A 131 -5.79 -5.03 -20.52
CA PHE A 131 -4.76 -4.97 -19.48
C PHE A 131 -5.42 -4.87 -18.10
N MET A 132 -6.37 -3.93 -17.91
CA MET A 132 -7.03 -3.72 -16.63
C MET A 132 -7.85 -4.95 -16.20
N ALA A 133 -8.61 -5.54 -17.10
CA ALA A 133 -9.41 -6.73 -16.79
C ALA A 133 -8.50 -7.90 -16.33
N THR A 134 -7.40 -8.12 -17.05
CA THR A 134 -6.43 -9.17 -16.70
C THR A 134 -5.74 -8.86 -15.39
N PHE A 135 -5.28 -7.63 -15.19
CA PHE A 135 -4.63 -7.18 -13.94
C PHE A 135 -5.54 -7.40 -12.73
N VAL A 136 -6.80 -6.95 -12.81
CA VAL A 136 -7.79 -7.10 -11.74
C VAL A 136 -8.05 -8.58 -11.44
N ARG A 137 -8.21 -9.40 -12.48
CA ARG A 137 -8.46 -10.83 -12.33
C ARG A 137 -7.34 -11.57 -11.59
N GLN A 138 -6.09 -11.14 -11.75
CA GLN A 138 -4.94 -11.77 -11.09
C GLN A 138 -4.80 -11.39 -9.61
N GLN A 139 -5.55 -10.41 -9.10
CA GLN A 139 -5.47 -9.99 -7.70
C GLN A 139 -6.46 -10.73 -6.78
N VAL A 140 -7.34 -11.56 -7.33
CA VAL A 140 -8.36 -12.28 -6.57
C VAL A 140 -8.16 -13.79 -6.66
N LYS A 141 -8.65 -14.50 -5.64
CA LYS A 141 -8.59 -15.96 -5.56
C LYS A 141 -9.33 -16.60 -6.74
N ALA A 142 -8.89 -17.79 -7.16
CA ALA A 142 -9.56 -18.56 -8.20
C ALA A 142 -11.02 -18.82 -7.83
N GLY A 143 -11.94 -18.54 -8.76
CA GLY A 143 -13.40 -18.66 -8.53
C GLY A 143 -14.06 -17.40 -7.98
N VAL A 144 -13.32 -16.46 -7.40
CA VAL A 144 -13.85 -15.17 -6.98
C VAL A 144 -14.06 -14.27 -8.21
N GLN A 145 -15.21 -13.61 -8.28
CA GLN A 145 -15.49 -12.64 -9.34
C GLN A 145 -15.03 -11.26 -8.89
N PRO A 146 -14.08 -10.63 -9.62
CA PRO A 146 -13.75 -9.24 -9.37
C PRO A 146 -14.92 -8.34 -9.77
N PRO A 147 -14.96 -7.09 -9.26
CA PRO A 147 -15.99 -6.14 -9.67
C PRO A 147 -15.99 -5.97 -11.20
N PRO A 148 -17.18 -5.82 -11.82
CA PRO A 148 -17.26 -5.56 -13.25
C PRO A 148 -16.57 -4.24 -13.59
N PRO A 149 -16.05 -4.10 -14.80
CA PRO A 149 -15.51 -2.82 -15.23
C PRO A 149 -16.59 -1.73 -15.18
N PRO A 150 -16.24 -0.47 -14.91
CA PRO A 150 -17.19 0.64 -14.95
C PRO A 150 -17.89 0.70 -16.31
N ALA A 151 -19.18 1.03 -16.28
CA ALA A 151 -19.94 1.23 -17.51
C ALA A 151 -19.49 2.50 -18.26
N GLY A 152 -19.43 2.41 -19.59
CA GLY A 152 -19.08 3.52 -20.47
C GLY A 152 -17.58 3.72 -20.70
N PRO A 153 -17.20 4.77 -21.45
CA PRO A 153 -15.81 5.05 -21.75
C PRO A 153 -15.06 5.47 -20.48
N PRO A 154 -13.78 5.08 -20.33
CA PRO A 154 -12.99 5.44 -19.16
C PRO A 154 -12.77 6.95 -19.10
N SER A 155 -12.89 7.54 -17.91
CA SER A 155 -12.54 8.94 -17.67
C SER A 155 -11.05 9.21 -17.97
N PRO A 156 -10.62 10.47 -18.18
CA PRO A 156 -9.21 10.80 -18.36
C PRO A 156 -8.32 10.24 -17.24
N GLU A 157 -8.79 10.26 -15.99
CA GLU A 157 -8.07 9.66 -14.85
C GLU A 157 -7.96 8.14 -14.98
N MET A 158 -9.01 7.46 -15.42
CA MET A 158 -8.96 6.00 -15.62
C MET A 158 -8.10 5.61 -16.83
N GLN A 159 -7.94 6.46 -17.81
CA GLN A 159 -7.06 6.21 -18.97
C GLN A 159 -5.58 6.20 -18.58
N LYS A 160 -5.18 6.91 -17.51
CA LYS A 160 -3.82 6.90 -16.97
C LYS A 160 -3.47 5.58 -16.28
N ARG A 161 -4.47 4.80 -15.82
CA ARG A 161 -4.24 3.63 -14.95
C ARG A 161 -3.46 2.50 -15.66
N PRO A 162 -3.80 2.03 -16.84
CA PRO A 162 -3.05 0.96 -17.51
C PRO A 162 -1.55 1.29 -17.69
N PRO A 163 -1.15 2.44 -18.28
CA PRO A 163 0.26 2.76 -18.41
C PRO A 163 0.95 3.02 -17.07
N GLY A 164 0.26 3.63 -16.10
CA GLY A 164 0.79 3.86 -14.76
C GLY A 164 1.03 2.56 -14.00
N ILE A 165 0.08 1.61 -14.01
CA ILE A 165 0.25 0.30 -13.40
C ILE A 165 1.42 -0.46 -14.05
N ALA A 166 1.55 -0.40 -15.37
CA ALA A 166 2.69 -1.01 -16.06
C ALA A 166 4.03 -0.39 -15.65
N ALA A 167 4.07 0.94 -15.42
CA ALA A 167 5.26 1.63 -14.90
C ALA A 167 5.56 1.21 -13.46
N LEU A 168 4.55 1.14 -12.58
CA LEU A 168 4.71 0.65 -11.21
C LEU A 168 5.26 -0.78 -11.19
N ILE A 169 4.71 -1.71 -11.99
CA ILE A 169 5.20 -3.09 -12.07
C ILE A 169 6.68 -3.12 -12.44
N ARG A 170 7.10 -2.35 -13.46
CA ARG A 170 8.51 -2.27 -13.86
C ARG A 170 9.40 -1.70 -12.75
N ALA A 171 8.99 -0.59 -12.14
CA ALA A 171 9.74 0.05 -11.06
C ALA A 171 9.88 -0.88 -9.84
N PHE A 172 8.80 -1.57 -9.44
CA PHE A 172 8.85 -2.52 -8.34
C PHE A 172 9.72 -3.74 -8.62
N SER A 173 9.75 -4.20 -9.89
CA SER A 173 10.59 -5.33 -10.31
C SER A 173 12.08 -4.96 -10.36
N ALA A 174 12.39 -3.71 -10.68
CA ALA A 174 13.76 -3.20 -10.75
C ALA A 174 14.31 -2.71 -9.39
N TYR A 175 13.44 -2.53 -8.38
CA TYR A 175 13.85 -1.96 -7.11
C TYR A 175 14.69 -2.92 -6.29
N GLU A 176 15.96 -2.59 -6.14
CA GLU A 176 16.88 -3.32 -5.27
C GLU A 176 16.67 -2.89 -3.81
N PHE A 177 16.45 -3.87 -2.94
CA PHE A 177 16.18 -3.62 -1.52
C PHE A 177 16.63 -4.81 -0.67
N ASP A 178 17.26 -4.50 0.47
CA ASP A 178 17.58 -5.51 1.47
C ASP A 178 16.48 -5.59 2.54
N ARG A 179 15.80 -6.72 2.62
CA ARG A 179 14.73 -6.96 3.62
C ARG A 179 15.22 -6.91 5.06
N GLU A 180 16.52 -7.11 5.30
CA GLU A 180 17.11 -6.99 6.65
C GLU A 180 16.94 -5.57 7.22
N LEU A 181 16.76 -4.54 6.37
CA LEU A 181 16.46 -3.17 6.81
C LEU A 181 15.18 -3.08 7.65
N PHE A 182 14.21 -3.96 7.42
CA PHE A 182 12.99 -3.99 8.24
C PHE A 182 13.22 -4.33 9.71
N ARG A 183 14.32 -5.04 10.04
CA ARG A 183 14.68 -5.37 11.43
C ARG A 183 15.05 -4.15 12.26
N ALA A 184 15.40 -3.05 11.61
CA ALA A 184 15.66 -1.78 12.28
C ALA A 184 14.40 -1.02 12.72
N ALA A 185 13.20 -1.45 12.29
CA ALA A 185 11.94 -0.81 12.66
C ALA A 185 11.76 -0.78 14.19
N ARG A 186 11.45 0.41 14.72
CA ARG A 186 11.17 0.65 16.15
C ARG A 186 9.73 1.15 16.34
N PHE A 187 8.86 0.81 15.43
CA PHE A 187 7.46 1.20 15.38
C PHE A 187 6.59 -0.02 15.10
N PRO A 188 5.34 -0.05 15.55
CA PRO A 188 4.42 -1.15 15.26
C PRO A 188 4.02 -1.13 13.78
N VAL A 189 3.89 -2.35 13.23
CA VAL A 189 3.41 -2.60 11.87
C VAL A 189 2.10 -3.36 11.92
N TYR A 190 1.10 -2.90 11.16
CA TYR A 190 -0.16 -3.59 10.93
C TYR A 190 -0.24 -3.98 9.47
N TYR A 191 -0.23 -5.28 9.19
CA TYR A 191 -0.41 -5.79 7.83
C TYR A 191 -1.73 -6.53 7.71
N ALA A 192 -2.57 -6.14 6.75
CA ALA A 192 -3.87 -6.77 6.57
C ALA A 192 -4.07 -7.29 5.15
N TYR A 193 -4.83 -8.39 5.01
CA TYR A 193 -5.22 -8.94 3.72
C TYR A 193 -6.54 -9.68 3.78
N GLY A 194 -7.20 -9.84 2.64
CA GLY A 194 -8.46 -10.58 2.51
C GLY A 194 -8.26 -12.05 2.11
N ASP A 195 -9.09 -12.93 2.63
CA ASP A 195 -9.04 -14.37 2.37
C ASP A 195 -9.52 -14.75 0.95
N LEU A 196 -10.20 -13.83 0.27
CA LEU A 196 -10.65 -13.96 -1.12
C LEU A 196 -9.70 -13.27 -2.11
N SER A 197 -8.63 -12.64 -1.65
CA SER A 197 -7.54 -12.15 -2.49
C SER A 197 -6.66 -13.30 -2.98
N HIS A 198 -5.77 -13.02 -3.94
CA HIS A 198 -4.83 -14.02 -4.41
C HIS A 198 -4.00 -14.61 -3.25
N PRO A 199 -3.76 -15.93 -3.20
CA PRO A 199 -3.07 -16.61 -2.09
C PRO A 199 -1.69 -16.04 -1.73
N GLU A 200 -1.01 -15.36 -2.64
CA GLU A 200 0.28 -14.70 -2.39
C GLU A 200 0.22 -13.66 -1.26
N GLN A 201 -0.98 -13.14 -0.92
CA GLN A 201 -1.09 -12.16 0.16
C GLN A 201 -0.73 -12.77 1.52
N ALA A 202 -1.08 -14.04 1.73
CA ALA A 202 -0.64 -14.79 2.93
C ALA A 202 0.88 -15.06 2.91
N VAL A 203 1.47 -15.32 1.75
CA VAL A 203 2.92 -15.49 1.58
C VAL A 203 3.64 -14.19 1.97
N LYS A 204 3.19 -13.03 1.45
CA LYS A 204 3.73 -11.72 1.81
C LYS A 204 3.64 -11.43 3.30
N ALA A 205 2.49 -11.72 3.92
CA ALA A 205 2.31 -11.58 5.36
C ALA A 205 3.34 -12.42 6.14
N GLY A 206 3.55 -13.67 5.74
CA GLY A 206 4.55 -14.56 6.33
C GLY A 206 5.98 -14.06 6.18
N ILE A 207 6.31 -13.48 5.02
CA ILE A 207 7.62 -12.87 4.77
C ILE A 207 7.82 -11.66 5.69
N LEU A 208 6.86 -10.73 5.73
CA LEU A 208 6.96 -9.53 6.56
C LEU A 208 7.10 -9.87 8.05
N ALA A 209 6.39 -10.92 8.51
CA ALA A 209 6.48 -11.39 9.89
C ALA A 209 7.86 -11.96 10.29
N GLN A 210 8.71 -12.33 9.32
CA GLN A 210 10.08 -12.76 9.58
C GLN A 210 11.05 -11.60 9.81
N TYR A 211 10.72 -10.41 9.30
CA TYR A 211 11.63 -9.27 9.30
C TYR A 211 11.22 -8.15 10.26
N PHE A 212 9.93 -7.82 10.38
CA PHE A 212 9.48 -6.78 11.30
C PHE A 212 9.42 -7.30 12.74
N PRO A 213 10.09 -6.64 13.71
CA PRO A 213 10.11 -7.08 15.12
C PRO A 213 8.74 -6.97 15.80
N ASP A 214 7.94 -5.98 15.45
CA ASP A 214 6.59 -5.72 15.99
C ASP A 214 5.60 -5.61 14.85
N ILE A 215 5.04 -6.75 14.43
CA ILE A 215 4.04 -6.82 13.37
C ILE A 215 2.80 -7.58 13.82
N HIS A 216 1.65 -6.98 13.60
CA HIS A 216 0.34 -7.62 13.70
C HIS A 216 -0.19 -7.92 12.28
N VAL A 217 -0.49 -9.20 12.02
CA VAL A 217 -1.09 -9.62 10.75
C VAL A 217 -2.57 -9.89 10.97
N HIS A 218 -3.42 -9.22 10.19
CA HIS A 218 -4.87 -9.38 10.22
C HIS A 218 -5.39 -9.94 8.89
N ARG A 219 -6.19 -11.00 8.96
CA ARG A 219 -6.89 -11.56 7.80
C ARG A 219 -8.36 -11.21 7.85
N PHE A 220 -8.86 -10.52 6.84
CA PHE A 220 -10.28 -10.24 6.66
C PHE A 220 -10.99 -11.42 6.00
N ASP A 221 -12.07 -11.90 6.58
CA ASP A 221 -12.93 -12.92 5.99
C ASP A 221 -13.92 -12.30 4.98
N GLY A 222 -14.12 -12.94 3.83
CA GLY A 222 -15.03 -12.47 2.78
C GLY A 222 -14.54 -11.23 2.01
N VAL A 223 -13.28 -10.85 2.15
CA VAL A 223 -12.70 -9.67 1.52
C VAL A 223 -11.70 -10.07 0.44
N HIS A 224 -11.73 -9.37 -0.70
CA HIS A 224 -10.70 -9.46 -1.75
C HIS A 224 -10.15 -8.07 -2.08
N HIS A 225 -9.07 -8.04 -2.86
CA HIS A 225 -8.31 -6.83 -3.19
C HIS A 225 -9.16 -5.64 -3.66
N PHE A 226 -10.23 -5.88 -4.38
CA PHE A 226 -11.07 -4.85 -5.00
C PHE A 226 -12.45 -4.68 -4.35
N VAL A 227 -12.64 -5.09 -3.10
CA VAL A 227 -13.86 -4.76 -2.40
C VAL A 227 -13.99 -3.24 -2.21
N PRO A 228 -15.22 -2.71 -2.09
CA PRO A 228 -15.42 -1.34 -1.67
C PRO A 228 -14.65 -1.03 -0.39
N PRO A 229 -14.02 0.16 -0.27
CA PRO A 229 -13.23 0.52 0.91
C PRO A 229 -13.97 0.40 2.24
N GLU A 230 -15.30 0.54 2.22
CA GLU A 230 -16.18 0.38 3.39
C GLU A 230 -16.12 -1.01 4.02
N MET A 231 -15.83 -2.05 3.22
CA MET A 231 -15.69 -3.43 3.70
C MET A 231 -14.35 -3.65 4.41
N ILE A 232 -13.34 -2.84 4.12
CA ILE A 232 -12.04 -2.86 4.79
C ILE A 232 -12.08 -1.94 6.01
N TYR A 233 -12.51 -0.70 5.83
CA TYR A 233 -12.58 0.30 6.89
C TYR A 233 -13.91 0.20 7.64
N THR A 234 -14.15 -0.95 8.28
CA THR A 234 -15.26 -1.13 9.24
C THR A 234 -14.99 -0.32 10.51
N ALA A 235 -16.01 -0.10 11.34
CA ALA A 235 -15.81 0.59 12.63
C ALA A 235 -14.73 -0.10 13.47
N GLU A 236 -14.81 -1.43 13.60
CA GLU A 236 -13.85 -2.24 14.37
C GLU A 236 -12.41 -2.07 13.85
N HIS A 237 -12.22 -2.12 12.53
CA HIS A 237 -10.88 -1.96 11.94
C HIS A 237 -10.34 -0.55 12.12
N VAL A 238 -11.17 0.47 11.96
CA VAL A 238 -10.76 1.88 12.18
C VAL A 238 -10.40 2.11 13.64
N ASP A 239 -11.18 1.57 14.59
CA ASP A 239 -10.87 1.64 16.02
C ASP A 239 -9.54 0.94 16.37
N ALA A 240 -9.24 -0.19 15.71
CA ALA A 240 -7.96 -0.88 15.88
C ALA A 240 -6.78 0.00 15.39
N LEU A 241 -6.92 0.67 14.23
CA LEU A 241 -5.92 1.59 13.72
C LEU A 241 -5.72 2.79 14.65
N ILE A 242 -6.80 3.43 15.10
CA ILE A 242 -6.75 4.57 16.04
C ILE A 242 -6.06 4.15 17.35
N THR A 243 -6.40 2.98 17.87
CA THR A 243 -5.77 2.42 19.07
C THR A 243 -4.27 2.23 18.89
N MET A 244 -3.85 1.67 17.74
CA MET A 244 -2.44 1.50 17.38
C MET A 244 -1.73 2.86 17.31
N TRP A 245 -2.32 3.86 16.63
CA TRP A 245 -1.73 5.18 16.50
C TRP A 245 -1.50 5.84 17.85
N HIS A 246 -2.52 5.88 18.71
CA HIS A 246 -2.38 6.47 20.05
C HIS A 246 -1.39 5.72 20.94
N LYS A 247 -1.32 4.37 20.84
CA LYS A 247 -0.32 3.59 21.56
C LYS A 247 1.09 3.90 21.09
N ALA A 248 1.30 3.96 19.79
CA ALA A 248 2.59 4.26 19.19
C ALA A 248 3.07 5.69 19.52
N GLU A 249 2.17 6.68 19.53
CA GLU A 249 2.48 8.06 19.96
C GLU A 249 2.99 8.09 21.40
N ARG A 250 2.33 7.37 22.33
CA ARG A 250 2.78 7.31 23.73
C ARG A 250 4.16 6.71 23.86
N SER A 251 4.39 5.56 23.18
CA SER A 251 5.72 4.91 23.18
C SER A 251 6.81 5.77 22.56
N ALA A 252 6.48 6.57 21.53
CA ALA A 252 7.41 7.47 20.87
C ALA A 252 7.75 8.73 21.72
N ALA A 253 6.88 9.10 22.66
CA ALA A 253 7.06 10.24 23.57
C ALA A 253 7.85 9.87 24.85
N GLU A 254 7.93 8.59 25.20
CA GLU A 254 8.73 8.13 26.34
C GLU A 254 10.21 8.18 25.98
N PRO A 255 11.05 8.93 26.73
CA PRO A 255 12.49 8.91 26.49
C PRO A 255 13.02 7.49 26.74
N SER A 256 13.78 6.97 25.77
CA SER A 256 14.50 5.70 25.94
C SER A 256 15.39 5.82 27.18
N LEU A 257 14.96 5.22 28.29
CA LEU A 257 15.82 5.03 29.45
C LEU A 257 16.91 4.03 29.03
N GLN A 258 18.05 4.56 28.57
CA GLN A 258 19.30 3.81 28.44
C GLN A 258 20.02 3.78 29.76
#